data_ce903ff266c5379c6d1c23c12d671b5f
#
_entry.id   ce903ff266c5379c6d1c23c12d671b5f
#
_cell.length_a   1.000
_cell.length_b   1.000
_cell.length_c   1.000
_cell.angle_alpha   90.00
_cell.angle_beta   90.00
_cell.angle_gamma   90.00
#
_symmetry.space_group_name_H-M   'P 1'
#
loop_
_entity.id
_entity.type
_entity.pdbx_description
1 polymer ?
#
loop_
_entity_poly.entity_id
_entity_poly.type
_entity_poly.pdbx_seq_one_letter_code
_entity_poly.pdbx_strand_id
1 'polypeptide(L)'
;MYKVGFGFDSHKFKEGNFIILGGVKIDHYQSIEAHSDGDLIIHALSDALLGAAGLGDLGGYFQGSEKDKDISGGAILSKILEKIK
;
A
#
# COMPACT_ATOMS: atom_id res chain seq x y z
N MET A 1 10.93 22.18 -9.50
CA MET A 1 10.87 21.07 -10.49
C MET A 1 9.74 20.09 -10.11
N TYR A 2 8.97 19.74 -11.09
CA TYR A 2 7.90 18.74 -10.90
C TYR A 2 8.40 17.36 -11.28
N LYS A 3 7.97 16.35 -10.53
CA LYS A 3 8.23 14.96 -10.85
C LYS A 3 6.91 14.22 -10.93
N VAL A 4 6.86 13.21 -11.77
CA VAL A 4 5.67 12.39 -11.97
C VAL A 4 6.00 10.94 -11.65
N GLY A 5 5.13 10.30 -10.90
CA GLY A 5 5.23 8.88 -10.61
C GLY A 5 3.92 8.17 -10.91
N PHE A 6 4.00 6.88 -11.13
CA PHE A 6 2.87 6.02 -11.40
C PHE A 6 2.88 4.85 -10.43
N GLY A 7 1.71 4.50 -9.90
CA GLY A 7 1.57 3.35 -9.01
C GLY A 7 0.37 2.51 -9.40
N PHE A 8 0.52 1.20 -9.21
CA PHE A 8 -0.51 0.22 -9.49
C PHE A 8 -0.47 -0.86 -8.44
N ASP A 9 -1.63 -1.34 -8.00
CA ASP A 9 -1.72 -2.44 -7.07
C ASP A 9 -2.98 -3.26 -7.32
N SER A 10 -2.89 -4.56 -7.10
CA SER A 10 -4.05 -5.44 -7.20
C SER A 10 -3.92 -6.57 -6.19
N HIS A 11 -5.06 -6.99 -5.65
CA HIS A 11 -5.14 -8.11 -4.71
C HIS A 11 -6.39 -8.94 -5.00
N LYS A 12 -6.33 -10.22 -4.64
CA LYS A 12 -7.50 -11.08 -4.72
C LYS A 12 -8.45 -10.78 -3.58
N PHE A 13 -9.72 -11.06 -3.80
CA PHE A 13 -10.69 -11.06 -2.72
C PHE A 13 -10.58 -12.34 -1.90
N LYS A 14 -11.01 -12.27 -0.66
CA LYS A 14 -11.12 -13.40 0.25
C LYS A 14 -12.40 -13.28 1.05
N GLU A 15 -12.74 -14.31 1.83
CA GLU A 15 -13.87 -14.23 2.74
C GLU A 15 -13.67 -13.09 3.74
N GLY A 16 -14.75 -12.36 4.00
CA GLY A 16 -14.74 -11.24 4.92
C GLY A 16 -15.95 -10.37 4.68
N ASN A 17 -16.03 -9.25 5.37
CA ASN A 17 -17.20 -8.39 5.32
C ASN A 17 -16.86 -6.90 5.24
N PHE A 18 -15.62 -6.57 4.99
CA PHE A 18 -15.23 -5.18 4.74
C PHE A 18 -13.92 -5.11 3.96
N ILE A 19 -13.67 -3.95 3.37
CA ILE A 19 -12.39 -3.60 2.74
C ILE A 19 -11.92 -2.27 3.30
N ILE A 20 -10.62 -2.00 3.16
CA ILE A 20 -10.02 -0.72 3.58
C ILE A 20 -9.39 -0.07 2.36
N LEU A 21 -9.82 1.16 2.05
CA LEU A 21 -9.28 1.93 0.94
C LEU A 21 -9.01 3.36 1.41
N GLY A 22 -7.78 3.83 1.23
CA GLY A 22 -7.39 5.16 1.67
C GLY A 22 -7.53 5.37 3.17
N GLY A 23 -7.41 4.31 3.95
CA GLY A 23 -7.57 4.36 5.40
C GLY A 23 -9.03 4.30 5.87
N VAL A 24 -9.99 4.15 4.96
CA VAL A 24 -11.41 4.13 5.27
C VAL A 24 -11.96 2.71 5.17
N LYS A 25 -12.66 2.27 6.22
CA LYS A 25 -13.32 0.98 6.24
C LYS A 25 -14.64 1.08 5.47
N ILE A 26 -14.83 0.18 4.51
CA ILE A 26 -16.01 0.14 3.66
C ILE A 26 -16.65 -1.24 3.79
N ASP A 27 -17.94 -1.28 4.10
CA ASP A 27 -18.69 -2.53 4.18
C ASP A 27 -18.75 -3.17 2.79
N HIS A 28 -18.44 -4.46 2.74
CA HIS A 28 -18.39 -5.20 1.49
C HIS A 28 -18.54 -6.69 1.80
N TYR A 29 -19.07 -7.44 0.87
CA TYR A 29 -19.33 -8.88 1.10
C TYR A 29 -18.06 -9.74 1.01
N GLN A 30 -16.93 -9.16 0.68
CA GLN A 30 -15.61 -9.82 0.68
C GLN A 30 -14.56 -8.86 1.23
N SER A 31 -13.45 -9.41 1.69
CA SER A 31 -12.27 -8.65 2.10
C SER A 31 -11.17 -8.80 1.05
N ILE A 32 -10.06 -8.11 1.25
CA ILE A 32 -8.92 -8.15 0.33
C ILE A 32 -7.82 -9.01 0.94
N GLU A 33 -7.30 -9.97 0.15
CA GLU A 33 -6.19 -10.83 0.56
C GLU A 33 -4.88 -10.05 0.43
N ALA A 34 -4.16 -9.87 1.54
CA ALA A 34 -2.89 -9.15 1.55
C ALA A 34 -2.09 -9.46 2.81
N HIS A 35 -0.80 -9.14 2.79
CA HIS A 35 0.08 -9.25 3.96
C HIS A 35 -0.10 -8.10 4.95
N SER A 36 -0.64 -6.98 4.51
CA SER A 36 -0.97 -5.83 5.34
C SER A 36 -2.48 -5.71 5.45
N ASP A 37 -3.00 -4.52 5.69
CA ASP A 37 -4.45 -4.29 5.73
C ASP A 37 -5.12 -4.32 4.35
N GLY A 38 -4.33 -4.50 3.28
CA GLY A 38 -4.86 -4.60 1.93
C GLY A 38 -5.31 -3.30 1.32
N ASP A 39 -4.82 -2.16 1.82
CA ASP A 39 -5.23 -0.85 1.32
C ASP A 39 -4.60 -0.57 -0.04
N LEU A 40 -5.34 -0.90 -1.11
CA LEU A 40 -4.87 -0.76 -2.49
C LEU A 40 -4.53 0.68 -2.85
N ILE A 41 -5.29 1.64 -2.34
CA ILE A 41 -5.06 3.05 -2.65
C ILE A 41 -3.73 3.51 -2.07
N ILE A 42 -3.47 3.19 -0.82
CA ILE A 42 -2.22 3.59 -0.16
C ILE A 42 -1.03 2.88 -0.77
N HIS A 43 -1.16 1.59 -1.10
CA HIS A 43 -0.06 0.84 -1.74
C HIS A 43 0.28 1.42 -3.11
N ALA A 44 -0.72 1.72 -3.93
CA ALA A 44 -0.49 2.32 -5.25
C ALA A 44 0.10 3.73 -5.12
N LEU A 45 -0.37 4.53 -4.18
CA LEU A 45 0.18 5.86 -3.92
C LEU A 45 1.64 5.77 -3.50
N SER A 46 1.97 4.83 -2.62
CA SER A 46 3.34 4.61 -2.15
C SER A 46 4.28 4.26 -3.30
N ASP A 47 3.86 3.38 -4.20
CA ASP A 47 4.63 3.03 -5.40
C ASP A 47 4.83 4.26 -6.30
N ALA A 48 3.79 5.06 -6.48
CA ALA A 48 3.89 6.28 -7.28
C ALA A 48 4.90 7.26 -6.69
N LEU A 49 4.90 7.44 -5.37
CA LEU A 49 5.82 8.33 -4.67
C LEU A 49 7.27 7.82 -4.79
N LEU A 50 7.48 6.53 -4.59
CA LEU A 50 8.82 5.93 -4.73
C LEU A 50 9.32 6.04 -6.17
N GLY A 51 8.46 5.80 -7.15
CA GLY A 51 8.82 5.94 -8.55
C GLY A 51 9.21 7.36 -8.92
N ALA A 52 8.42 8.34 -8.48
CA ALA A 52 8.72 9.76 -8.72
C ALA A 52 10.04 10.18 -8.09
N ALA A 53 10.37 9.63 -6.92
CA ALA A 53 11.61 9.92 -6.21
C ALA A 53 12.81 9.10 -6.71
N GLY A 54 12.60 8.16 -7.61
CA GLY A 54 13.67 7.30 -8.14
C GLY A 54 14.15 6.25 -7.15
N LEU A 55 13.32 5.84 -6.20
CA LEU A 55 13.71 4.93 -5.12
C LEU A 55 13.23 3.48 -5.32
N GLY A 56 12.70 3.16 -6.50
CA GLY A 56 12.22 1.80 -6.77
C GLY A 56 10.73 1.67 -6.53
N ASP A 57 10.32 0.57 -5.92
CA ASP A 57 8.91 0.29 -5.68
C ASP A 57 8.67 -0.21 -4.25
N LEU A 58 7.40 -0.38 -3.91
CA LEU A 58 6.99 -0.80 -2.57
C LEU A 58 7.51 -2.21 -2.24
N GLY A 59 7.52 -3.12 -3.21
CA GLY A 59 8.02 -4.48 -3.02
C GLY A 59 9.47 -4.54 -2.61
N GLY A 60 10.29 -3.55 -3.00
CA GLY A 60 11.68 -3.47 -2.59
C GLY A 60 11.86 -3.12 -1.12
N TYR A 61 10.86 -2.48 -0.50
CA TYR A 61 10.92 -2.07 0.91
C TYR A 61 10.06 -2.95 1.82
N PHE A 62 8.96 -3.49 1.30
CA PHE A 62 8.00 -4.30 2.07
C PHE A 62 7.72 -5.59 1.29
N GLN A 63 8.47 -6.62 1.58
CA GLN A 63 8.49 -7.85 0.80
C GLN A 63 7.55 -8.94 1.31
N GLY A 64 6.61 -8.59 2.17
CA GLY A 64 5.63 -9.55 2.66
C GLY A 64 6.20 -10.55 3.66
N SER A 65 7.32 -10.22 4.31
CA SER A 65 7.90 -11.04 5.36
C SER A 65 7.05 -11.00 6.62
N GLU A 66 7.37 -11.84 7.60
CA GLU A 66 6.66 -11.82 8.89
C GLU A 66 6.74 -10.46 9.58
N LYS A 67 7.83 -9.71 9.35
CA LYS A 67 7.97 -8.35 9.91
C LYS A 67 6.95 -7.37 9.33
N ASP A 68 6.55 -7.59 8.08
CA ASP A 68 5.67 -6.66 7.37
C ASP A 68 4.22 -7.15 7.36
N LYS A 69 3.98 -8.33 7.92
CA LYS A 69 2.64 -8.88 8.01
C LYS A 69 1.79 -7.98 8.92
N ASP A 70 0.59 -7.70 8.48
CA ASP A 70 -0.38 -6.89 9.23
C ASP A 70 0.05 -5.42 9.47
N ILE A 71 1.13 -4.96 8.80
CA ILE A 71 1.48 -3.55 8.87
C ILE A 71 0.39 -2.71 8.20
N SER A 72 -0.01 -1.61 8.81
CA SER A 72 -1.07 -0.76 8.27
C SER A 72 -0.57 0.03 7.05
N GLY A 73 -1.50 0.37 6.14
CA GLY A 73 -1.18 1.23 4.99
C GLY A 73 -0.66 2.59 5.43
N GLY A 74 -1.22 3.15 6.50
CA GLY A 74 -0.74 4.42 7.05
C GLY A 74 0.70 4.35 7.54
N ALA A 75 1.09 3.25 8.18
CA ALA A 75 2.47 3.06 8.64
C ALA A 75 3.43 2.91 7.45
N ILE A 76 3.02 2.20 6.40
CA ILE A 76 3.80 2.07 5.17
C ILE A 76 4.04 3.45 4.54
N LEU A 77 2.97 4.22 4.38
CA LEU A 77 3.05 5.55 3.79
C LEU A 77 3.94 6.49 4.58
N SER A 78 3.85 6.46 5.91
CA SER A 78 4.71 7.27 6.78
C SER A 78 6.19 6.97 6.56
N LYS A 79 6.55 5.70 6.48
CA LYS A 79 7.94 5.29 6.24
C LYS A 79 8.44 5.75 4.88
N ILE A 80 7.59 5.69 3.86
CA ILE A 80 7.94 6.13 2.52
C ILE A 80 8.14 7.63 2.46
N LEU A 81 7.26 8.40 3.11
CA LEU A 81 7.40 9.85 3.16
C LEU A 81 8.72 10.27 3.84
N GLU A 82 9.17 9.55 4.85
CA GLU A 82 10.47 9.82 5.46
C GLU A 82 11.63 9.61 4.49
N LYS A 83 11.53 8.62 3.61
CA LYS A 83 12.61 8.32 2.66
C LYS A 83 12.74 9.36 1.55
N ILE A 84 11.68 10.04 1.20
CA ILE A 84 11.68 11.00 0.08
C ILE A 84 11.83 12.45 0.52
N LYS A 85 11.90 12.71 1.79
CA LYS A 85 12.15 14.06 2.32
C LYS A 85 13.61 14.45 2.24
#